data_cd5244ab8cc2f592a4dc6bcc5d18c338
#
_entry.id   cd5244ab8cc2f592a4dc6bcc5d18c338
#
_cell.length_a   1.000
_cell.length_b   1.000
_cell.length_c   1.000
_cell.angle_alpha   90.00
_cell.angle_beta   90.00
_cell.angle_gamma   90.00
#
_symmetry.space_group_name_H-M   'P 1'
#
loop_
_entity.id
_entity.type
_entity.pdbx_description
1 polymer ?
#
loop_
_entity_poly.entity_id
_entity_poly.type
_entity_poly.pdbx_seq_one_letter_code
_entity_poly.pdbx_strand_id
1 'polypeptide(L)'
;GRTYVGKSEDEIPLLKEKVMSDNDFEAMLAAAGLGNKKEIQEDYRCGYTAVVGRPNVGKSTLINAIVGEKVSITSKKPQTTRDRVLGVATDDDAQIVFVDTPGFQSKHTSQLLKHMNRTVRTALADVEAVLFVIDAAGWKSDDELVLKLLDREAKNVILVLNKIDLVKDKERLLPLMAESMQKFPFAAIVPVSAEKGKMLDDLKGEIKKLLPVSPPFFDADLYTDKSPRFIAAETIREKAFRLLGDELPYGLAVMIERWNETDNGAEIVASLWVNRESHKPIVIGEKGAKLREISRLARADIAELLGKRVHLEVWVRVRR
;
A
#
# COMPACT_ATOMS: atom_id res chain seq x y z
N GLY A 1 10.05 -29.16 -80.79
CA GLY A 1 10.88 -28.00 -80.74
C GLY A 1 10.07 -26.72 -80.58
N ARG A 2 10.10 -26.08 -79.48
CA ARG A 2 9.83 -24.65 -79.36
C ARG A 2 10.74 -24.11 -78.27
N THR A 3 11.69 -23.35 -78.71
CA THR A 3 12.65 -22.53 -78.01
C THR A 3 11.93 -21.42 -77.26
N TYR A 4 12.11 -21.32 -75.96
CA TYR A 4 11.76 -20.12 -75.18
C TYR A 4 13.04 -19.33 -74.95
N VAL A 5 13.07 -18.16 -75.55
CA VAL A 5 14.09 -17.14 -75.36
C VAL A 5 13.93 -16.49 -74.01
N GLY A 6 15.00 -16.43 -73.23
CA GLY A 6 15.10 -15.74 -71.95
C GLY A 6 14.88 -14.23 -72.10
N LYS A 7 14.16 -13.65 -71.18
CA LYS A 7 14.20 -12.21 -70.89
C LYS A 7 15.02 -11.99 -69.62
N SER A 8 15.96 -11.09 -69.82
CA SER A 8 16.95 -10.60 -68.88
C SER A 8 16.33 -10.14 -67.51
N GLU A 9 16.99 -10.56 -66.48
CA GLU A 9 16.97 -9.95 -65.18
C GLU A 9 17.53 -8.52 -65.28
N ASP A 10 16.69 -7.52 -65.22
CA ASP A 10 17.15 -6.15 -64.98
C ASP A 10 16.05 -5.38 -64.22
N GLU A 11 16.50 -4.82 -63.09
CA GLU A 11 15.91 -3.72 -62.31
C GLU A 11 14.70 -4.02 -61.42
N ILE A 12 15.01 -4.67 -60.28
CA ILE A 12 14.31 -4.37 -59.05
C ILE A 12 15.09 -3.24 -58.37
N PRO A 13 14.52 -2.03 -58.14
CA PRO A 13 15.21 -1.01 -57.38
C PRO A 13 15.30 -1.52 -55.92
N LEU A 14 16.52 -1.75 -55.47
CA LEU A 14 16.83 -1.90 -54.03
C LEU A 14 16.30 -0.65 -53.33
N LEU A 15 15.14 -0.78 -52.67
CA LEU A 15 14.72 0.10 -51.59
C LEU A 15 15.84 0.00 -50.54
N LYS A 16 16.76 0.96 -50.54
CA LYS A 16 17.65 1.23 -49.44
C LYS A 16 16.73 1.56 -48.27
N GLU A 17 16.44 0.58 -47.41
CA GLU A 17 15.90 0.82 -46.10
C GLU A 17 16.85 1.79 -45.40
N LYS A 18 16.41 3.03 -45.29
CA LYS A 18 17.08 4.03 -44.49
C LYS A 18 16.88 3.56 -43.05
N VAL A 19 17.84 2.82 -42.52
CA VAL A 19 17.87 2.48 -41.09
C VAL A 19 17.86 3.82 -40.38
N MET A 20 16.73 4.09 -39.70
CA MET A 20 16.54 5.27 -38.91
C MET A 20 17.62 5.29 -37.82
N SER A 21 18.33 6.38 -37.64
CA SER A 21 19.34 6.47 -36.61
C SER A 21 18.66 6.46 -35.24
N ASP A 22 19.37 6.00 -34.22
CA ASP A 22 18.85 6.00 -32.83
C ASP A 22 18.37 7.39 -32.42
N ASN A 23 19.04 8.47 -32.83
CA ASN A 23 18.64 9.84 -32.63
C ASN A 23 17.30 10.22 -33.32
N ASP A 24 17.06 9.71 -34.54
CA ASP A 24 15.82 9.96 -35.26
C ASP A 24 14.64 9.20 -34.61
N PHE A 25 14.92 8.03 -34.06
CA PHE A 25 13.94 7.23 -33.32
C PHE A 25 13.59 7.90 -32.01
N GLU A 26 14.56 8.39 -31.23
CA GLU A 26 14.33 9.15 -29.99
C GLU A 26 13.58 10.46 -30.25
N ALA A 27 13.92 11.18 -31.33
CA ALA A 27 13.21 12.38 -31.72
C ALA A 27 11.74 12.11 -32.10
N MET A 28 11.47 10.97 -32.75
CA MET A 28 10.11 10.55 -33.08
C MET A 28 9.31 10.16 -31.83
N LEU A 29 9.92 9.47 -30.86
CA LEU A 29 9.30 9.14 -29.58
C LEU A 29 9.01 10.40 -28.76
N ALA A 30 9.92 11.37 -28.75
CA ALA A 30 9.72 12.67 -28.09
C ALA A 30 8.57 13.46 -28.72
N ALA A 31 8.48 13.47 -30.07
CA ALA A 31 7.40 14.12 -30.80
C ALA A 31 6.03 13.45 -30.60
N ALA A 32 6.03 12.14 -30.33
CA ALA A 32 4.82 11.37 -30.00
C ALA A 32 4.41 11.48 -28.52
N GLY A 33 5.16 12.23 -27.69
CA GLY A 33 4.93 12.31 -26.24
C GLY A 33 5.31 11.05 -25.47
N LEU A 34 5.99 10.10 -26.14
CA LEU A 34 6.38 8.80 -25.58
C LEU A 34 7.86 8.78 -25.13
N GLY A 35 8.58 9.89 -25.27
CA GLY A 35 10.03 9.99 -25.10
C GLY A 35 10.53 10.63 -23.80
N ASN A 36 9.67 11.03 -22.85
CA ASN A 36 10.13 11.56 -21.56
C ASN A 36 10.29 10.45 -20.50
N LYS A 37 11.18 9.47 -20.76
CA LYS A 37 11.85 8.81 -19.64
C LYS A 37 12.76 9.87 -19.01
N LYS A 38 12.41 10.42 -17.84
CA LYS A 38 13.39 11.13 -17.00
C LYS A 38 14.63 10.25 -16.96
N GLU A 39 15.79 10.79 -17.32
CA GLU A 39 17.06 10.08 -17.17
C GLU A 39 17.14 9.64 -15.70
N ILE A 40 17.14 8.32 -15.50
CA ILE A 40 17.27 7.76 -14.15
C ILE A 40 18.70 8.09 -13.71
N GLN A 41 18.85 8.75 -12.58
CA GLN A 41 20.14 9.08 -12.00
C GLN A 41 20.96 7.79 -11.82
N GLU A 42 22.28 7.84 -12.07
CA GLU A 42 23.16 6.66 -11.92
C GLU A 42 23.14 6.04 -10.52
N ASP A 43 22.79 6.83 -9.50
CA ASP A 43 22.70 6.42 -8.10
C ASP A 43 21.25 6.25 -7.60
N TYR A 44 20.28 6.15 -8.52
CA TYR A 44 18.88 5.92 -8.17
C TYR A 44 18.71 4.66 -7.32
N ARG A 45 17.93 4.76 -6.26
CA ARG A 45 17.75 3.66 -5.30
C ARG A 45 16.33 3.11 -5.35
N CYS A 46 16.22 1.79 -5.38
CA CYS A 46 14.92 1.14 -5.36
C CYS A 46 14.96 -0.16 -4.55
N GLY A 47 13.92 -0.43 -3.78
CA GLY A 47 13.83 -1.68 -3.03
C GLY A 47 12.55 -1.79 -2.21
N TYR A 48 12.34 -2.99 -1.68
CA TYR A 48 11.19 -3.33 -0.85
C TYR A 48 11.46 -3.00 0.62
N THR A 49 10.44 -2.47 1.28
CA THR A 49 10.46 -2.11 2.71
C THR A 49 9.26 -2.73 3.40
N ALA A 50 9.48 -3.70 4.28
CA ALA A 50 8.40 -4.29 5.07
C ALA A 50 8.01 -3.37 6.23
N VAL A 51 6.72 -3.26 6.52
CA VAL A 51 6.20 -2.50 7.65
C VAL A 51 5.57 -3.45 8.65
N VAL A 52 6.16 -3.58 9.81
CA VAL A 52 5.74 -4.49 10.87
C VAL A 52 5.46 -3.76 12.17
N GLY A 53 4.68 -4.37 13.04
CA GLY A 53 4.30 -3.82 14.33
C GLY A 53 2.95 -4.37 14.79
N ARG A 54 2.64 -4.17 16.07
CA ARG A 54 1.33 -4.56 16.62
C ARG A 54 0.18 -3.82 15.94
N PRO A 55 -1.08 -4.25 16.10
CA PRO A 55 -2.23 -3.52 15.58
C PRO A 55 -2.32 -2.10 16.15
N ASN A 56 -2.88 -1.20 15.37
CA ASN A 56 -3.20 0.17 15.76
C ASN A 56 -2.00 1.09 16.08
N VAL A 57 -0.78 0.68 15.77
CA VAL A 57 0.40 1.58 15.85
C VAL A 57 0.45 2.59 14.69
N GLY A 58 -0.38 2.41 13.66
CA GLY A 58 -0.49 3.33 12.53
C GLY A 58 0.30 2.93 11.28
N LYS A 59 0.55 1.62 11.05
CA LYS A 59 1.28 1.13 9.86
C LYS A 59 0.66 1.59 8.55
N SER A 60 -0.60 1.28 8.32
CA SER A 60 -1.32 1.66 7.09
C SER A 60 -1.44 3.18 6.94
N THR A 61 -1.63 3.91 8.04
CA THR A 61 -1.62 5.38 8.04
C THR A 61 -0.26 5.93 7.61
N LEU A 62 0.82 5.31 8.09
CA LEU A 62 2.20 5.69 7.74
C LEU A 62 2.46 5.47 6.24
N ILE A 63 2.10 4.30 5.72
CA ILE A 63 2.26 3.99 4.29
C ILE A 63 1.48 4.98 3.44
N ASN A 64 0.19 5.21 3.73
CA ASN A 64 -0.64 6.16 3.00
C ASN A 64 -0.03 7.57 3.03
N ALA A 65 0.47 8.01 4.19
CA ALA A 65 1.06 9.33 4.35
C ALA A 65 2.36 9.51 3.54
N ILE A 66 3.19 8.46 3.44
CA ILE A 66 4.44 8.50 2.67
C ILE A 66 4.18 8.40 1.17
N VAL A 67 3.26 7.52 0.76
CA VAL A 67 2.85 7.35 -0.65
C VAL A 67 2.11 8.58 -1.17
N GLY A 68 1.39 9.29 -0.29
CA GLY A 68 0.56 10.44 -0.65
C GLY A 68 -0.84 10.07 -1.15
N GLU A 69 -1.14 8.77 -1.23
CA GLU A 69 -2.40 8.22 -1.71
C GLU A 69 -2.94 7.16 -0.76
N LYS A 70 -4.26 6.91 -0.82
CA LYS A 70 -4.90 5.87 -0.02
C LYS A 70 -4.72 4.49 -0.67
N VAL A 71 -3.66 3.81 -0.31
CA VAL A 71 -3.35 2.45 -0.79
C VAL A 71 -3.77 1.35 0.18
N SER A 72 -3.89 1.67 1.46
CA SER A 72 -4.32 0.74 2.50
C SER A 72 -5.37 1.36 3.41
N ILE A 73 -6.30 0.54 3.91
CA ILE A 73 -7.36 1.03 4.80
C ILE A 73 -6.87 1.19 6.24
N THR A 74 -7.45 2.14 6.93
CA THR A 74 -7.08 2.48 8.31
C THR A 74 -8.25 2.29 9.25
N SER A 75 -8.04 1.69 10.41
CA SER A 75 -9.04 1.57 11.47
C SER A 75 -8.37 1.41 12.83
N LYS A 76 -9.06 1.82 13.88
CA LYS A 76 -8.63 1.56 15.27
C LYS A 76 -8.83 0.10 15.67
N LYS A 77 -9.47 -0.71 14.83
CA LYS A 77 -9.73 -2.13 15.09
C LYS A 77 -8.59 -3.00 14.61
N PRO A 78 -8.31 -4.09 15.34
CA PRO A 78 -7.34 -5.07 14.89
C PRO A 78 -7.80 -5.78 13.59
N GLN A 79 -6.85 -6.36 12.83
CA GLN A 79 -7.08 -7.07 11.56
C GLN A 79 -7.74 -6.20 10.46
N THR A 80 -7.42 -4.92 10.44
CA THR A 80 -7.88 -4.01 9.39
C THR A 80 -7.30 -4.42 8.03
N THR A 81 -5.99 -4.62 7.96
CA THR A 81 -5.30 -5.14 6.77
C THR A 81 -5.36 -6.67 6.78
N ARG A 82 -5.95 -7.28 5.76
CA ARG A 82 -6.09 -8.75 5.61
C ARG A 82 -5.20 -9.30 4.51
N ASP A 83 -5.04 -8.56 3.43
CA ASP A 83 -4.26 -8.93 2.27
C ASP A 83 -2.96 -8.14 2.25
N ARG A 84 -1.92 -8.73 1.66
CA ARG A 84 -0.69 -8.01 1.35
C ARG A 84 -0.99 -6.93 0.33
N VAL A 85 -0.65 -5.70 0.65
CA VAL A 85 -0.83 -4.54 -0.22
C VAL A 85 0.53 -3.90 -0.44
N LEU A 86 0.86 -3.59 -1.68
CA LEU A 86 2.03 -2.78 -1.99
C LEU A 86 1.63 -1.31 -2.03
N GLY A 87 2.47 -0.48 -1.40
CA GLY A 87 2.42 0.98 -1.54
C GLY A 87 3.71 1.44 -2.18
N VAL A 88 3.64 2.17 -3.28
CA VAL A 88 4.81 2.63 -4.02
C VAL A 88 4.95 4.14 -3.86
N ALA A 89 6.08 4.57 -3.30
CA ALA A 89 6.44 5.98 -3.18
C ALA A 89 7.63 6.26 -4.11
N THR A 90 7.41 7.08 -5.13
CA THR A 90 8.42 7.43 -6.14
C THR A 90 8.84 8.87 -5.96
N ASP A 91 10.11 9.08 -5.71
CA ASP A 91 10.78 10.40 -5.69
C ASP A 91 11.76 10.49 -6.88
N ASP A 92 12.39 11.64 -7.06
CA ASP A 92 13.35 11.85 -8.16
C ASP A 92 14.62 10.99 -8.03
N ASP A 93 14.99 10.60 -6.82
CA ASP A 93 16.23 9.88 -6.49
C ASP A 93 16.00 8.44 -5.98
N ALA A 94 14.74 8.06 -5.69
CA ALA A 94 14.43 6.74 -5.19
C ALA A 94 12.97 6.32 -5.40
N GLN A 95 12.75 5.01 -5.39
CA GLN A 95 11.44 4.40 -5.28
C GLN A 95 11.41 3.42 -4.10
N ILE A 96 10.53 3.68 -3.14
CA ILE A 96 10.34 2.83 -1.96
C ILE A 96 9.07 2.01 -2.16
N VAL A 97 9.20 0.68 -2.15
CA VAL A 97 8.06 -0.21 -2.28
C VAL A 97 7.70 -0.78 -0.92
N PHE A 98 6.67 -0.22 -0.30
CA PHE A 98 6.18 -0.67 1.00
C PHE A 98 5.36 -1.94 0.88
N VAL A 99 5.61 -2.88 1.78
CA VAL A 99 4.81 -4.09 1.94
C VAL A 99 4.02 -3.95 3.25
N ASP A 100 2.71 -3.63 3.14
CA ASP A 100 1.84 -3.60 4.32
C ASP A 100 1.52 -5.02 4.77
N THR A 101 1.74 -5.29 6.04
CA THR A 101 1.49 -6.59 6.65
C THR A 101 0.37 -6.50 7.66
N PRO A 102 -0.46 -7.58 7.81
CA PRO A 102 -1.42 -7.67 8.90
C PRO A 102 -0.74 -7.45 10.26
N GLY A 103 -1.34 -6.61 11.11
CA GLY A 103 -0.81 -6.31 12.44
C GLY A 103 -0.81 -7.53 13.37
N PHE A 104 0.22 -7.65 14.19
CA PHE A 104 0.40 -8.72 15.16
C PHE A 104 -0.60 -8.66 16.33
N GLN A 105 -1.25 -9.78 16.67
CA GLN A 105 -2.11 -9.91 17.86
C GLN A 105 -1.77 -11.14 18.70
N SER A 106 -1.54 -10.92 20.00
CA SER A 106 -1.19 -11.98 20.95
C SER A 106 -2.39 -12.78 21.53
N LYS A 107 -3.63 -12.36 21.29
CA LYS A 107 -4.82 -12.88 22.00
C LYS A 107 -5.28 -14.29 21.61
N HIS A 108 -4.70 -14.92 20.59
CA HIS A 108 -5.02 -16.30 20.23
C HIS A 108 -3.75 -17.16 20.12
N THR A 109 -3.53 -17.90 21.16
CA THR A 109 -2.40 -18.76 21.48
C THR A 109 -2.13 -19.83 20.41
N SER A 110 -0.88 -20.07 20.06
CA SER A 110 -0.27 -21.20 19.36
C SER A 110 -0.46 -21.34 17.84
N GLN A 111 -1.65 -21.36 17.27
CA GLN A 111 -1.84 -21.48 15.81
C GLN A 111 -1.65 -20.15 15.10
N LEU A 112 -2.07 -19.05 15.73
CA LEU A 112 -1.90 -17.69 15.20
C LEU A 112 -0.43 -17.27 15.21
N LEU A 113 0.32 -17.59 16.25
CA LEU A 113 1.76 -17.38 16.31
C LEU A 113 2.50 -18.12 15.18
N LYS A 114 2.08 -19.32 14.84
CA LYS A 114 2.65 -20.08 13.70
C LYS A 114 2.32 -19.46 12.36
N HIS A 115 1.08 -18.98 12.20
CA HIS A 115 0.66 -18.33 10.95
C HIS A 115 1.36 -16.98 10.74
N MET A 116 1.57 -16.26 11.80
CA MET A 116 2.20 -14.94 11.80
C MET A 116 3.70 -15.01 11.67
N ASN A 117 4.34 -15.96 12.34
CA ASN A 117 5.75 -16.27 12.10
C ASN A 117 6.01 -16.54 10.61
N ARG A 118 5.07 -17.18 9.93
CA ARG A 118 5.15 -17.43 8.49
C ARG A 118 4.95 -16.14 7.68
N THR A 119 3.97 -15.32 8.01
CA THR A 119 3.68 -14.07 7.28
C THR A 119 4.77 -13.02 7.48
N VAL A 120 5.26 -12.86 8.71
CA VAL A 120 6.40 -11.96 9.02
C VAL A 120 7.67 -12.49 8.35
N ARG A 121 7.98 -13.78 8.45
CA ARG A 121 9.14 -14.39 7.78
C ARG A 121 9.09 -14.24 6.27
N THR A 122 7.94 -14.45 5.66
CA THR A 122 7.77 -14.27 4.21
C THR A 122 7.92 -12.79 3.81
N ALA A 123 7.42 -11.87 4.64
CA ALA A 123 7.58 -10.43 4.39
C ALA A 123 9.02 -9.94 4.62
N LEU A 124 9.79 -10.59 5.50
CA LEU A 124 11.17 -10.22 5.85
C LEU A 124 12.22 -10.89 4.96
N ALA A 125 11.87 -11.97 4.25
CA ALA A 125 12.85 -12.78 3.50
C ALA A 125 13.43 -12.05 2.29
N ASP A 126 12.65 -11.16 1.67
CA ASP A 126 12.97 -10.55 0.38
C ASP A 126 12.81 -9.02 0.40
N VAL A 127 13.18 -8.37 1.52
CA VAL A 127 13.13 -6.91 1.64
C VAL A 127 14.49 -6.34 2.04
N GLU A 128 14.78 -5.14 1.57
CA GLU A 128 16.01 -4.42 1.83
C GLU A 128 16.00 -3.71 3.18
N ALA A 129 14.82 -3.26 3.62
CA ALA A 129 14.62 -2.56 4.88
C ALA A 129 13.35 -3.01 5.60
N VAL A 130 13.34 -2.83 6.91
CA VAL A 130 12.17 -3.11 7.76
C VAL A 130 11.85 -1.88 8.59
N LEU A 131 10.62 -1.41 8.54
CA LEU A 131 10.08 -0.43 9.47
C LEU A 131 9.38 -1.16 10.61
N PHE A 132 9.95 -1.10 11.78
CA PHE A 132 9.30 -1.57 13.00
C PHE A 132 8.59 -0.40 13.66
N VAL A 133 7.26 -0.38 13.57
CA VAL A 133 6.43 0.72 14.03
C VAL A 133 5.88 0.43 15.43
N ILE A 134 6.17 1.31 16.37
CA ILE A 134 5.58 1.32 17.71
C ILE A 134 4.91 2.67 18.00
N ASP A 135 4.09 2.72 19.03
CA ASP A 135 3.48 3.96 19.50
C ASP A 135 4.49 4.77 20.35
N ALA A 136 4.62 6.06 20.08
CA ALA A 136 5.53 6.93 20.83
C ALA A 136 5.17 7.11 22.33
N ALA A 137 4.04 6.57 22.75
CA ALA A 137 3.68 6.47 24.17
C ALA A 137 4.55 5.46 24.96
N GLY A 138 5.31 4.60 24.25
CA GLY A 138 6.25 3.65 24.82
C GLY A 138 6.03 2.20 24.41
N TRP A 139 6.98 1.36 24.79
CA TRP A 139 6.98 -0.08 24.52
C TRP A 139 5.82 -0.79 25.23
N LYS A 140 5.25 -1.78 24.54
CA LYS A 140 4.26 -2.71 25.10
C LYS A 140 4.74 -4.15 24.90
N SER A 141 4.16 -5.08 25.67
CA SER A 141 4.51 -6.50 25.62
C SER A 141 4.40 -7.10 24.21
N ASP A 142 3.42 -6.67 23.42
CA ASP A 142 3.24 -7.10 22.03
C ASP A 142 4.34 -6.55 21.12
N ASP A 143 4.86 -5.36 21.37
CA ASP A 143 6.01 -4.80 20.63
C ASP A 143 7.27 -5.63 20.88
N GLU A 144 7.49 -6.07 22.11
CA GLU A 144 8.62 -6.94 22.46
C GLU A 144 8.53 -8.33 21.82
N LEU A 145 7.32 -8.85 21.64
CA LEU A 145 7.13 -10.10 20.90
C LEU A 145 7.47 -9.95 19.43
N VAL A 146 7.09 -8.84 18.80
CA VAL A 146 7.49 -8.54 17.41
C VAL A 146 9.01 -8.38 17.32
N LEU A 147 9.62 -7.66 18.27
CA LEU A 147 11.07 -7.46 18.31
C LEU A 147 11.85 -8.79 18.35
N LYS A 148 11.39 -9.76 19.15
CA LYS A 148 12.00 -11.10 19.23
C LYS A 148 11.93 -11.87 17.90
N LEU A 149 10.93 -11.59 17.06
CA LEU A 149 10.85 -12.17 15.72
C LEU A 149 11.84 -11.51 14.77
N LEU A 150 12.04 -10.19 14.91
CA LEU A 150 12.98 -9.42 14.10
C LEU A 150 14.43 -9.78 14.41
N ASP A 151 14.77 -10.03 15.68
CA ASP A 151 16.13 -10.34 16.14
C ASP A 151 16.75 -11.58 15.45
N ARG A 152 15.92 -12.45 14.92
CA ARG A 152 16.37 -13.70 14.27
C ARG A 152 16.60 -13.60 12.78
N GLU A 153 15.87 -12.72 12.09
CA GLU A 153 15.70 -12.78 10.63
C GLU A 153 15.92 -11.43 9.93
N ALA A 154 15.82 -10.30 10.66
CA ALA A 154 15.81 -8.98 10.06
C ALA A 154 17.17 -8.28 10.05
N LYS A 155 17.53 -7.78 8.88
CA LYS A 155 18.64 -6.82 8.70
C LYS A 155 18.04 -5.44 8.40
N ASN A 156 18.77 -4.38 8.68
CA ASN A 156 18.38 -3.01 8.31
C ASN A 156 17.02 -2.59 8.88
N VAL A 157 16.83 -2.74 10.19
CA VAL A 157 15.59 -2.37 10.88
C VAL A 157 15.66 -0.91 11.31
N ILE A 158 14.67 -0.12 10.89
CA ILE A 158 14.41 1.24 11.38
C ILE A 158 13.27 1.16 12.38
N LEU A 159 13.49 1.67 13.61
CA LEU A 159 12.42 1.85 14.57
C LEU A 159 11.69 3.16 14.30
N VAL A 160 10.38 3.07 14.11
CA VAL A 160 9.50 4.22 13.91
C VAL A 160 8.66 4.43 15.17
N LEU A 161 8.89 5.55 15.86
CA LEU A 161 8.08 5.98 16.99
C LEU A 161 6.93 6.85 16.46
N ASN A 162 5.79 6.23 16.18
CA ASN A 162 4.65 6.91 15.56
C ASN A 162 3.73 7.55 16.59
N LYS A 163 2.92 8.51 16.15
CA LYS A 163 1.94 9.28 16.93
C LYS A 163 2.58 10.26 17.93
N ILE A 164 3.69 10.86 17.56
CA ILE A 164 4.33 11.89 18.40
C ILE A 164 3.43 13.10 18.65
N ASP A 165 2.41 13.32 17.82
CA ASP A 165 1.39 14.35 18.00
C ASP A 165 0.55 14.15 19.26
N LEU A 166 0.38 12.90 19.71
CA LEU A 166 -0.35 12.52 20.91
C LEU A 166 0.52 12.60 22.20
N VAL A 167 1.84 12.69 22.06
CA VAL A 167 2.76 12.79 23.20
C VAL A 167 2.77 14.25 23.69
N LYS A 168 2.20 14.46 24.89
CA LYS A 168 2.12 15.80 25.49
C LYS A 168 3.49 16.35 25.88
N ASP A 169 4.31 15.53 26.50
CA ASP A 169 5.65 15.87 26.95
C ASP A 169 6.69 15.28 25.97
N LYS A 170 7.23 16.15 25.10
CA LYS A 170 8.22 15.78 24.08
C LYS A 170 9.57 15.34 24.68
N GLU A 171 9.89 15.74 25.89
CA GLU A 171 11.14 15.34 26.56
C GLU A 171 11.19 13.84 26.82
N ARG A 172 10.02 13.18 26.90
CA ARG A 172 9.92 11.72 27.03
C ARG A 172 10.41 10.93 25.80
N LEU A 173 10.50 11.55 24.63
CA LEU A 173 10.97 10.88 23.42
C LEU A 173 12.45 10.51 23.50
N LEU A 174 13.30 11.36 24.09
CA LEU A 174 14.73 11.08 24.20
C LEU A 174 15.04 9.86 25.09
N PRO A 175 14.49 9.72 26.31
CA PRO A 175 14.62 8.50 27.10
C PRO A 175 14.09 7.25 26.40
N LEU A 176 12.95 7.36 25.69
CA LEU A 176 12.38 6.24 24.93
C LEU A 176 13.31 5.79 23.79
N MET A 177 13.92 6.74 23.08
CA MET A 177 14.91 6.43 22.05
C MET A 177 16.15 5.76 22.64
N ALA A 178 16.66 6.28 23.77
CA ALA A 178 17.81 5.69 24.46
C ALA A 178 17.54 4.27 24.96
N GLU A 179 16.36 4.02 25.55
CA GLU A 179 15.90 2.68 25.92
C GLU A 179 15.86 1.76 24.71
N SER A 180 15.31 2.24 23.59
CA SER A 180 15.16 1.47 22.36
C SER A 180 16.50 1.04 21.77
N MET A 181 17.51 1.92 21.81
CA MET A 181 18.88 1.61 21.35
C MET A 181 19.51 0.45 22.13
N GLN A 182 19.12 0.24 23.39
CA GLN A 182 19.62 -0.87 24.21
C GLN A 182 18.91 -2.21 23.90
N LYS A 183 17.71 -2.15 23.32
CA LYS A 183 16.91 -3.36 23.04
C LYS A 183 17.32 -4.06 21.73
N PHE A 184 17.75 -3.29 20.72
CA PHE A 184 18.08 -3.82 19.41
C PHE A 184 18.98 -2.85 18.64
N PRO A 185 19.91 -3.34 17.78
CA PRO A 185 20.78 -2.51 16.96
C PRO A 185 20.04 -1.93 15.75
N PHE A 186 19.10 -1.02 15.98
CA PHE A 186 18.37 -0.36 14.91
C PHE A 186 19.30 0.46 14.01
N ALA A 187 19.07 0.40 12.69
CA ALA A 187 19.81 1.23 11.73
C ALA A 187 19.52 2.73 11.94
N ALA A 188 18.28 3.06 12.35
CA ALA A 188 17.88 4.39 12.77
C ALA A 188 16.66 4.30 13.70
N ILE A 189 16.42 5.37 14.49
CA ILE A 189 15.21 5.55 15.29
C ILE A 189 14.61 6.89 14.89
N VAL A 190 13.41 6.88 14.30
CA VAL A 190 12.77 8.06 13.74
C VAL A 190 11.41 8.30 14.41
N PRO A 191 11.26 9.38 15.18
CA PRO A 191 9.96 9.79 15.69
C PRO A 191 9.14 10.47 14.60
N VAL A 192 7.88 10.04 14.39
CA VAL A 192 6.99 10.56 13.35
C VAL A 192 5.56 10.78 13.84
N SER A 193 4.82 11.61 13.12
CA SER A 193 3.36 11.59 13.14
C SER A 193 2.83 11.31 11.75
N ALA A 194 2.43 10.08 11.50
CA ALA A 194 1.81 9.69 10.25
C ALA A 194 0.52 10.48 9.98
N GLU A 195 -0.29 10.71 11.02
CA GLU A 195 -1.56 11.46 10.94
C GLU A 195 -1.36 12.95 10.57
N LYS A 196 -0.25 13.55 11.02
CA LYS A 196 0.06 14.98 10.80
C LYS A 196 1.13 15.21 9.74
N GLY A 197 1.63 14.16 9.11
CA GLY A 197 2.69 14.24 8.10
C GLY A 197 4.04 14.77 8.63
N LYS A 198 4.33 14.61 9.94
CA LYS A 198 5.55 15.14 10.54
C LYS A 198 6.69 14.14 10.48
N MET A 199 7.90 14.59 10.14
CA MET A 199 9.14 13.80 10.08
C MET A 199 9.10 12.66 9.06
N LEU A 200 8.21 12.71 8.06
CA LEU A 200 8.11 11.67 7.04
C LEU A 200 9.28 11.73 6.04
N ASP A 201 9.77 12.91 5.72
CA ASP A 201 10.91 13.08 4.81
C ASP A 201 12.20 12.58 5.47
N ASP A 202 12.37 12.82 6.78
CA ASP A 202 13.48 12.25 7.54
C ASP A 202 13.43 10.72 7.52
N LEU A 203 12.25 10.14 7.72
CA LEU A 203 12.07 8.68 7.63
C LEU A 203 12.37 8.16 6.22
N LYS A 204 11.89 8.83 5.17
CA LYS A 204 12.22 8.47 3.79
C LYS A 204 13.74 8.52 3.55
N GLY A 205 14.41 9.55 4.07
CA GLY A 205 15.86 9.69 3.99
C GLY A 205 16.60 8.51 4.62
N GLU A 206 16.17 8.04 5.79
CA GLU A 206 16.79 6.87 6.44
C GLU A 206 16.51 5.57 5.65
N ILE A 207 15.31 5.39 5.10
CA ILE A 207 15.00 4.22 4.26
C ILE A 207 15.89 4.21 3.02
N LYS A 208 16.00 5.33 2.31
CA LYS A 208 16.78 5.45 1.07
C LYS A 208 18.25 5.04 1.26
N LYS A 209 18.87 5.31 2.42
CA LYS A 209 20.23 4.89 2.74
C LYS A 209 20.41 3.36 2.75
N LEU A 210 19.35 2.63 3.04
CA LEU A 210 19.36 1.17 3.14
C LEU A 210 19.02 0.47 1.81
N LEU A 211 18.44 1.20 0.85
CA LEU A 211 18.07 0.64 -0.45
C LEU A 211 19.29 0.52 -1.38
N PRO A 212 19.35 -0.54 -2.20
CA PRO A 212 20.40 -0.69 -3.19
C PRO A 212 20.24 0.31 -4.33
N VAL A 213 21.32 0.57 -5.06
CA VAL A 213 21.27 1.24 -6.34
C VAL A 213 20.59 0.31 -7.34
N SER A 214 19.46 0.74 -7.87
CA SER A 214 18.62 -0.04 -8.77
C SER A 214 17.68 0.89 -9.54
N PRO A 215 17.35 0.60 -10.79
CA PRO A 215 16.28 1.31 -11.48
C PRO A 215 14.93 1.08 -10.75
N PRO A 216 13.94 1.96 -10.97
CA PRO A 216 12.61 1.78 -10.39
C PRO A 216 11.97 0.47 -10.84
N PHE A 217 11.24 -0.20 -9.94
CA PHE A 217 10.54 -1.45 -10.22
C PHE A 217 9.17 -1.23 -10.88
N PHE A 218 8.59 -0.05 -10.65
CA PHE A 218 7.25 0.32 -11.11
C PHE A 218 7.26 1.67 -11.80
N ASP A 219 6.26 1.91 -12.65
CA ASP A 219 6.06 3.21 -13.28
C ASP A 219 5.87 4.30 -12.21
N ALA A 220 6.31 5.51 -12.52
CA ALA A 220 6.37 6.61 -11.55
C ALA A 220 5.00 7.07 -11.02
N ASP A 221 3.93 6.82 -11.78
CA ASP A 221 2.55 7.12 -11.45
C ASP A 221 1.81 5.98 -10.73
N LEU A 222 2.46 4.83 -10.54
CA LEU A 222 1.88 3.70 -9.81
C LEU A 222 2.11 3.85 -8.31
N TYR A 223 1.05 3.86 -7.51
CA TYR A 223 1.14 3.88 -6.03
C TYR A 223 0.74 2.59 -5.35
N THR A 224 0.15 1.63 -6.06
CA THR A 224 -0.26 0.33 -5.48
C THR A 224 -0.43 -0.73 -6.54
N ASP A 225 -0.26 -2.00 -6.15
CA ASP A 225 -0.55 -3.19 -6.97
C ASP A 225 -2.05 -3.54 -7.02
N LYS A 226 -2.90 -2.80 -6.31
CA LYS A 226 -4.33 -3.10 -6.19
C LYS A 226 -5.17 -2.32 -7.20
N SER A 227 -6.19 -2.98 -7.73
CA SER A 227 -7.15 -2.34 -8.61
C SER A 227 -8.03 -1.32 -7.87
N PRO A 228 -8.55 -0.30 -8.56
CA PRO A 228 -9.54 0.62 -7.98
C PRO A 228 -10.75 -0.09 -7.36
N ARG A 229 -11.19 -1.21 -7.94
CA ARG A 229 -12.26 -2.07 -7.37
C ARG A 229 -11.89 -2.61 -6.00
N PHE A 230 -10.66 -3.08 -5.83
CA PHE A 230 -10.17 -3.58 -4.55
C PHE A 230 -10.15 -2.45 -3.51
N ILE A 231 -9.59 -1.30 -3.85
CA ILE A 231 -9.52 -0.15 -2.95
C ILE A 231 -10.91 0.35 -2.56
N ALA A 232 -11.86 0.37 -3.50
CA ALA A 232 -13.25 0.73 -3.20
C ALA A 232 -13.93 -0.26 -2.23
N ALA A 233 -13.75 -1.57 -2.42
CA ALA A 233 -14.25 -2.59 -1.50
C ALA A 233 -13.67 -2.43 -0.10
N GLU A 234 -12.36 -2.21 0.00
CA GLU A 234 -11.68 -1.98 1.28
C GLU A 234 -12.12 -0.65 1.92
N THR A 235 -12.38 0.39 1.13
CA THR A 235 -12.91 1.67 1.63
C THR A 235 -14.29 1.50 2.26
N ILE A 236 -15.19 0.76 1.63
CA ILE A 236 -16.50 0.43 2.20
C ILE A 236 -16.33 -0.36 3.51
N ARG A 237 -15.42 -1.34 3.52
CA ARG A 237 -15.12 -2.14 4.72
C ARG A 237 -14.56 -1.29 5.85
N GLU A 238 -13.70 -0.33 5.56
CA GLU A 238 -13.15 0.63 6.53
C GLU A 238 -14.26 1.45 7.19
N LYS A 239 -15.18 2.03 6.39
CA LYS A 239 -16.28 2.83 6.92
C LYS A 239 -17.22 1.97 7.79
N ALA A 240 -17.49 0.75 7.35
CA ALA A 240 -18.25 -0.20 8.15
C ALA A 240 -17.55 -0.50 9.49
N PHE A 241 -16.25 -0.76 9.50
CA PHE A 241 -15.49 -0.96 10.73
C PHE A 241 -15.53 0.23 11.68
N ARG A 242 -15.46 1.45 11.15
CA ARG A 242 -15.50 2.67 11.98
C ARG A 242 -16.85 2.89 12.63
N LEU A 243 -17.95 2.59 11.92
CA LEU A 243 -19.32 2.90 12.36
C LEU A 243 -20.00 1.78 13.16
N LEU A 244 -19.59 0.51 12.98
CA LEU A 244 -20.27 -0.63 13.60
C LEU A 244 -19.78 -0.97 15.00
N GLY A 245 -18.84 -0.22 15.57
CA GLY A 245 -18.34 -0.46 16.90
C GLY A 245 -17.70 -1.85 17.07
N ASP A 246 -17.64 -2.36 18.30
CA ASP A 246 -17.01 -3.65 18.62
C ASP A 246 -17.93 -4.86 18.33
N GLU A 247 -19.15 -4.61 17.88
CA GLU A 247 -20.21 -5.60 17.75
C GLU A 247 -20.01 -6.56 16.56
N LEU A 248 -19.26 -6.17 15.52
CA LEU A 248 -19.14 -6.94 14.26
C LEU A 248 -17.76 -6.93 13.58
N PRO A 249 -16.64 -7.17 14.26
CA PRO A 249 -15.35 -6.86 13.65
C PRO A 249 -14.84 -7.91 12.65
N TYR A 250 -15.11 -9.21 12.84
CA TYR A 250 -14.31 -10.26 12.19
C TYR A 250 -15.02 -11.00 11.05
N GLY A 251 -16.32 -10.79 10.88
CA GLY A 251 -17.13 -11.50 9.89
C GLY A 251 -17.53 -10.68 8.67
N LEU A 252 -17.03 -9.45 8.56
CA LEU A 252 -17.44 -8.50 7.54
C LEU A 252 -16.56 -8.64 6.30
N ALA A 253 -17.15 -8.90 5.14
CA ALA A 253 -16.48 -8.84 3.85
C ALA A 253 -17.25 -7.94 2.90
N VAL A 254 -16.58 -7.32 1.95
CA VAL A 254 -17.19 -6.51 0.91
C VAL A 254 -16.80 -7.07 -0.44
N MET A 255 -17.79 -7.17 -1.33
CA MET A 255 -17.60 -7.58 -2.72
C MET A 255 -18.22 -6.52 -3.63
N ILE A 256 -17.48 -6.10 -4.64
CA ILE A 256 -18.03 -5.27 -5.71
C ILE A 256 -18.72 -6.19 -6.72
N GLU A 257 -20.04 -6.10 -6.83
CA GLU A 257 -20.84 -6.90 -7.75
C GLU A 257 -20.89 -6.30 -9.17
N ARG A 258 -21.00 -4.97 -9.24
CA ARG A 258 -21.04 -4.24 -10.51
C ARG A 258 -20.14 -3.02 -10.44
N TRP A 259 -19.45 -2.77 -11.52
CA TRP A 259 -18.60 -1.62 -11.72
C TRP A 259 -18.72 -1.15 -13.16
N ASN A 260 -19.40 -0.04 -13.36
CA ASN A 260 -19.53 0.61 -14.66
C ASN A 260 -18.90 2.00 -14.54
N GLU A 261 -17.83 2.21 -15.25
CA GLU A 261 -17.10 3.48 -15.25
C GLU A 261 -17.17 4.11 -16.64
N THR A 262 -17.48 5.39 -16.67
CA THR A 262 -17.48 6.24 -17.87
C THR A 262 -16.62 7.47 -17.60
N ASP A 263 -16.39 8.28 -18.63
CA ASP A 263 -15.64 9.53 -18.48
C ASP A 263 -16.28 10.50 -17.46
N ASN A 264 -17.60 10.45 -17.31
CA ASN A 264 -18.39 11.37 -16.49
C ASN A 264 -18.70 10.85 -15.08
N GLY A 265 -18.46 9.57 -14.80
CA GLY A 265 -18.78 9.01 -13.49
C GLY A 265 -18.65 7.50 -13.42
N ALA A 266 -18.90 6.95 -12.23
CA ALA A 266 -18.91 5.52 -11.98
C ALA A 266 -20.18 5.10 -11.25
N GLU A 267 -20.77 3.98 -11.67
CA GLU A 267 -21.87 3.29 -10.98
C GLU A 267 -21.32 2.01 -10.34
N ILE A 268 -21.41 1.93 -9.03
CA ILE A 268 -20.84 0.85 -8.24
C ILE A 268 -21.92 0.22 -7.39
N VAL A 269 -22.07 -1.10 -7.50
CA VAL A 269 -22.92 -1.90 -6.62
C VAL A 269 -22.04 -2.84 -5.81
N ALA A 270 -22.16 -2.77 -4.49
CA ALA A 270 -21.38 -3.56 -3.55
C ALA A 270 -22.28 -4.36 -2.61
N SER A 271 -21.84 -5.53 -2.21
CA SER A 271 -22.44 -6.34 -1.14
C SER A 271 -21.54 -6.38 0.07
N LEU A 272 -22.11 -6.06 1.22
CA LEU A 272 -21.52 -6.19 2.52
C LEU A 272 -22.02 -7.48 3.16
N TRP A 273 -21.13 -8.46 3.31
CA TRP A 273 -21.44 -9.79 3.79
C TRP A 273 -21.21 -9.93 5.28
N VAL A 274 -22.19 -10.46 5.99
CA VAL A 274 -22.12 -10.78 7.42
C VAL A 274 -22.26 -12.29 7.64
N ASN A 275 -21.77 -12.80 8.77
CA ASN A 275 -21.74 -14.23 9.04
C ASN A 275 -23.08 -14.81 9.55
N ARG A 276 -23.97 -13.96 10.08
CA ARG A 276 -25.24 -14.40 10.72
C ARG A 276 -26.36 -13.43 10.41
N GLU A 277 -27.59 -13.93 10.34
CA GLU A 277 -28.79 -13.10 10.16
C GLU A 277 -28.95 -12.02 11.25
N SER A 278 -28.58 -12.35 12.49
CA SER A 278 -28.62 -11.38 13.62
C SER A 278 -27.68 -10.18 13.45
N HIS A 279 -26.66 -10.29 12.59
CA HIS A 279 -25.74 -9.20 12.31
C HIS A 279 -26.28 -8.19 11.28
N LYS A 280 -27.21 -8.62 10.44
CA LYS A 280 -27.77 -7.77 9.38
C LYS A 280 -28.47 -6.51 9.89
N PRO A 281 -29.36 -6.58 10.91
CA PRO A 281 -29.96 -5.38 11.50
C PRO A 281 -28.92 -4.42 12.12
N ILE A 282 -27.82 -4.94 12.69
CA ILE A 282 -26.77 -4.12 13.30
C ILE A 282 -26.05 -3.27 12.23
N VAL A 283 -25.78 -3.86 11.05
CA VAL A 283 -25.15 -3.16 9.91
C VAL A 283 -26.09 -2.15 9.29
N ILE A 284 -27.37 -2.51 9.15
CA ILE A 284 -28.38 -1.64 8.53
C ILE A 284 -28.67 -0.45 9.46
N GLY A 285 -28.76 -0.70 10.77
CA GLY A 285 -29.12 0.29 11.76
C GLY A 285 -30.60 0.67 11.76
N GLU A 286 -31.00 1.50 12.72
CA GLU A 286 -32.37 1.97 12.79
C GLU A 286 -32.79 2.70 11.49
N LYS A 287 -33.88 2.25 10.88
CA LYS A 287 -34.38 2.77 9.56
C LYS A 287 -33.28 2.91 8.48
N GLY A 288 -32.24 2.09 8.53
CA GLY A 288 -31.16 2.10 7.56
C GLY A 288 -30.11 3.20 7.76
N ALA A 289 -30.09 3.87 8.91
CA ALA A 289 -29.23 5.03 9.15
C ALA A 289 -27.74 4.69 9.08
N LYS A 290 -27.31 3.57 9.68
CA LYS A 290 -25.88 3.15 9.67
C LYS A 290 -25.42 2.82 8.25
N LEU A 291 -26.21 2.05 7.50
CA LEU A 291 -25.85 1.67 6.12
C LEU A 291 -25.77 2.88 5.19
N ARG A 292 -26.71 3.83 5.32
CA ARG A 292 -26.67 5.09 4.57
C ARG A 292 -25.40 5.89 4.87
N GLU A 293 -25.00 5.96 6.14
CA GLU A 293 -23.78 6.69 6.55
C GLU A 293 -22.50 6.00 6.05
N ILE A 294 -22.45 4.66 6.14
CA ILE A 294 -21.36 3.87 5.53
C ILE A 294 -21.25 4.19 4.04
N SER A 295 -22.37 4.12 3.31
CA SER A 295 -22.40 4.36 1.87
C SER A 295 -22.01 5.80 1.52
N ARG A 296 -22.49 6.78 2.29
CA ARG A 296 -22.19 8.20 2.08
C ARG A 296 -20.69 8.49 2.23
N LEU A 297 -20.09 8.00 3.30
CA LEU A 297 -18.66 8.21 3.58
C LEU A 297 -17.79 7.45 2.56
N ALA A 298 -18.13 6.20 2.27
CA ALA A 298 -17.40 5.41 1.27
C ALA A 298 -17.48 6.04 -0.11
N ARG A 299 -18.66 6.50 -0.53
CA ARG A 299 -18.86 7.18 -1.81
C ARG A 299 -17.96 8.41 -1.95
N ALA A 300 -17.83 9.22 -0.90
CA ALA A 300 -16.97 10.40 -0.93
C ALA A 300 -15.49 10.05 -1.19
N ASP A 301 -14.96 9.08 -0.43
CA ASP A 301 -13.57 8.63 -0.60
C ASP A 301 -13.33 7.96 -1.96
N ILE A 302 -14.31 7.17 -2.47
CA ILE A 302 -14.20 6.52 -3.77
C ILE A 302 -14.26 7.56 -4.91
N ALA A 303 -15.09 8.61 -4.76
CA ALA A 303 -15.16 9.70 -5.72
C ALA A 303 -13.83 10.47 -5.80
N GLU A 304 -13.19 10.70 -4.65
CA GLU A 304 -11.85 11.29 -4.58
C GLU A 304 -10.81 10.39 -5.26
N LEU A 305 -10.81 9.08 -4.95
CA LEU A 305 -9.92 8.08 -5.58
C LEU A 305 -10.03 8.07 -7.11
N LEU A 306 -11.26 8.16 -7.64
CA LEU A 306 -11.50 8.09 -9.09
C LEU A 306 -11.41 9.46 -9.79
N GLY A 307 -11.41 10.56 -9.02
CA GLY A 307 -11.51 11.91 -9.58
C GLY A 307 -12.82 12.18 -10.33
N LYS A 308 -13.90 11.41 -10.04
CA LYS A 308 -15.17 11.40 -10.77
C LYS A 308 -16.37 11.35 -9.83
N ARG A 309 -17.55 11.66 -10.37
CA ARG A 309 -18.79 11.41 -9.64
C ARG A 309 -19.03 9.92 -9.46
N VAL A 310 -19.45 9.51 -8.27
CA VAL A 310 -19.73 8.11 -7.95
C VAL A 310 -21.17 7.96 -7.47
N HIS A 311 -21.90 7.04 -8.08
CA HIS A 311 -23.12 6.47 -7.55
C HIS A 311 -22.79 5.14 -6.89
N LEU A 312 -23.06 5.01 -5.58
CA LEU A 312 -22.73 3.83 -4.80
C LEU A 312 -23.98 3.25 -4.16
N GLU A 313 -24.29 1.99 -4.49
CA GLU A 313 -25.28 1.18 -3.79
C GLU A 313 -24.59 0.10 -2.97
N VAL A 314 -25.00 -0.04 -1.70
CA VAL A 314 -24.46 -1.07 -0.79
C VAL A 314 -25.61 -1.92 -0.24
N TRP A 315 -25.54 -3.23 -0.48
CA TRP A 315 -26.48 -4.23 0.01
C TRP A 315 -25.88 -5.02 1.15
N VAL A 316 -26.70 -5.41 2.13
CA VAL A 316 -26.26 -6.30 3.21
C VAL A 316 -26.73 -7.71 2.93
N ARG A 317 -25.80 -8.65 2.87
CA ARG A 317 -26.05 -10.08 2.63
C ARG A 317 -25.50 -10.95 3.75
N VAL A 318 -26.07 -12.13 3.92
CA VAL A 318 -25.63 -13.11 4.92
C VAL A 318 -24.97 -14.28 4.22
N ARG A 319 -23.80 -14.70 4.72
CA ARG A 319 -23.14 -15.90 4.23
C ARG A 319 -23.97 -17.13 4.61
N ARG A 320 -24.31 -17.94 3.63
CA ARG A 320 -24.91 -19.26 3.83
C ARG A 320 -23.83 -20.30 4.13
#